data_4c9588eea923f573e649937e9bb2930d
#
_entry.id   4c9588eea923f573e649937e9bb2930d
#
_cell.length_a   1.000
_cell.length_b   1.000
_cell.length_c   1.000
_cell.angle_alpha   90.00
_cell.angle_beta   90.00
_cell.angle_gamma   90.00
#
_symmetry.space_group_name_H-M   'P 1'
#
loop_
_entity.id
_entity.type
_entity.pdbx_description
1 polymer ?
#
loop_
_entity_poly.entity_id
_entity_poly.type
_entity_poly.pdbx_seq_one_letter_code
_entity_poly.pdbx_strand_id
1 'polypeptide(L)'
;IHFAHQTFNWSNEAKSNAAVYVVIIGFASFDITNKKIFEYENINEEPFEKEAKNINPYLVDSNDFFIEKRSKPLCNVTKMQTGSRANDQGKLLFSEDEKNEFIQKEPLSEKYFRQVMGAKEFINSIPRFALWLEDVNPSELRQMKYVLQIIEDIKKFRDKTPHLFGSIRNPKHNYLFIPQMSSQRREYIPIGFLNKSIIPLDPHFVIDKATLYDFGILTSKFHMVWVDYVCGRLKSDYRYSNSIVYNNYPFPKNVSEKQKKAVEEKAQNVLNIRSQFSDCSLADLYDPLSMPPNLKKAHQELDKAVDNCYGSKLFKNDKERIEFLFGLYEEY
;
A
#
# COMPACT_ATOMS: atom_id res chain seq x y z
N ILE A 1 26.23 -6.77 -15.34
CA ILE A 1 26.55 -5.48 -14.66
C ILE A 1 27.92 -5.65 -14.00
N HIS A 2 28.82 -4.66 -14.16
CA HIS A 2 30.16 -4.68 -13.58
C HIS A 2 30.20 -3.91 -12.25
N PHE A 3 29.54 -2.76 -12.19
CA PHE A 3 29.36 -2.03 -10.96
C PHE A 3 28.01 -1.31 -10.94
N ALA A 4 27.52 -1.01 -9.74
CA ALA A 4 26.31 -0.24 -9.56
C ALA A 4 26.43 0.65 -8.32
N HIS A 5 26.01 1.92 -8.45
CA HIS A 5 25.64 2.76 -7.33
C HIS A 5 24.14 2.56 -7.09
N GLN A 6 23.78 2.17 -5.87
CA GLN A 6 22.39 2.16 -5.43
C GLN A 6 21.83 3.58 -5.39
N THR A 7 20.56 3.73 -5.10
CA THR A 7 19.90 5.05 -5.13
C THR A 7 20.58 6.06 -4.19
N PHE A 8 20.94 7.20 -4.75
CA PHE A 8 21.49 8.34 -4.00
C PHE A 8 20.91 9.66 -4.51
N ASN A 9 21.09 10.73 -3.73
CA ASN A 9 20.65 12.06 -4.10
C ASN A 9 21.67 12.73 -5.01
N TRP A 10 21.27 13.02 -6.25
CA TRP A 10 22.12 13.78 -7.17
C TRP A 10 21.91 15.28 -6.96
N SER A 11 22.96 15.98 -6.60
CA SER A 11 23.00 17.45 -6.56
C SER A 11 23.90 17.98 -7.68
N ASN A 12 23.49 19.05 -8.35
CA ASN A 12 24.33 19.79 -9.27
C ASN A 12 24.60 21.20 -8.73
N GLU A 13 25.62 21.87 -9.23
CA GLU A 13 26.02 23.21 -8.82
C GLU A 13 25.09 24.33 -9.35
N ALA A 14 23.98 23.99 -10.03
CA ALA A 14 23.07 24.98 -10.61
C ALA A 14 22.22 25.68 -9.56
N LYS A 15 21.90 26.95 -9.76
CA LYS A 15 21.15 27.83 -8.84
C LYS A 15 19.72 27.39 -8.48
N SER A 16 19.14 26.39 -9.16
CA SER A 16 17.84 25.78 -8.86
C SER A 16 18.01 24.26 -8.79
N ASN A 17 18.39 23.76 -7.61
CA ASN A 17 18.57 22.32 -7.38
C ASN A 17 17.25 21.56 -7.50
N ALA A 18 17.06 20.81 -8.58
CA ALA A 18 16.12 19.70 -8.56
C ALA A 18 16.82 18.53 -7.85
N ALA A 19 16.41 18.21 -6.64
CA ALA A 19 16.83 16.99 -5.97
C ALA A 19 16.26 15.79 -6.75
N VAL A 20 17.13 15.07 -7.44
CA VAL A 20 16.77 13.85 -8.20
C VAL A 20 17.48 12.67 -7.57
N TYR A 21 16.74 11.60 -7.38
CA TYR A 21 17.32 10.31 -6.99
C TYR A 21 17.77 9.57 -8.24
N VAL A 22 19.01 9.10 -8.23
CA VAL A 22 19.63 8.41 -9.37
C VAL A 22 20.28 7.10 -8.94
N VAL A 23 20.48 6.22 -9.90
CA VAL A 23 21.37 5.06 -9.82
C VAL A 23 22.40 5.18 -10.95
N ILE A 24 23.61 4.66 -10.75
CA ILE A 24 24.62 4.57 -11.81
C ILE A 24 24.93 3.09 -12.03
N ILE A 25 24.83 2.64 -13.27
CA ILE A 25 25.07 1.24 -13.64
C ILE A 25 26.12 1.18 -14.72
N GLY A 26 27.24 0.52 -14.43
CA GLY A 26 28.28 0.21 -15.41
C GLY A 26 28.15 -1.23 -15.90
N PHE A 27 28.12 -1.42 -17.21
CA PHE A 27 28.01 -2.75 -17.82
C PHE A 27 28.75 -2.81 -19.15
N ALA A 28 29.07 -4.03 -19.57
CA ALA A 28 29.65 -4.32 -20.89
C ALA A 28 29.14 -5.66 -21.43
N SER A 29 29.55 -6.01 -22.67
CA SER A 29 29.21 -7.28 -23.30
C SER A 29 30.06 -8.48 -22.84
N PHE A 30 31.04 -8.26 -21.96
CA PHE A 30 31.88 -9.28 -21.33
C PHE A 30 31.68 -9.26 -19.81
N ASP A 31 32.00 -10.33 -19.13
CA ASP A 31 31.91 -10.41 -17.68
C ASP A 31 33.25 -10.18 -16.98
N ILE A 32 33.19 -9.76 -15.70
CA ILE A 32 34.35 -9.55 -14.82
C ILE A 32 34.13 -10.26 -13.47
N THR A 33 35.23 -10.60 -12.81
CA THR A 33 35.18 -11.29 -11.50
C THR A 33 35.00 -10.34 -10.33
N ASN A 34 35.47 -9.09 -10.42
CA ASN A 34 35.49 -8.12 -9.34
C ASN A 34 34.37 -7.08 -9.54
N LYS A 35 33.13 -7.51 -9.37
CA LYS A 35 31.95 -6.62 -9.44
C LYS A 35 31.84 -5.82 -8.16
N LYS A 36 31.33 -4.58 -8.26
CA LYS A 36 31.24 -3.65 -7.12
C LYS A 36 29.87 -3.05 -6.99
N ILE A 37 29.33 -3.07 -5.79
CA ILE A 37 28.12 -2.34 -5.43
C ILE A 37 28.53 -1.20 -4.48
N PHE A 38 28.12 0.01 -4.81
CA PHE A 38 28.27 1.19 -3.99
C PHE A 38 26.96 1.45 -3.25
N GLU A 39 26.98 1.23 -1.94
CA GLU A 39 25.82 1.29 -1.07
C GLU A 39 25.86 2.57 -0.24
N TYR A 40 24.68 3.14 0.05
CA TYR A 40 24.52 4.36 0.81
C TYR A 40 23.74 4.06 2.08
N GLU A 41 24.31 4.32 3.27
CA GLU A 41 23.54 4.26 4.53
C GLU A 41 22.52 5.39 4.60
N ASN A 42 22.92 6.55 4.09
CA ASN A 42 22.05 7.68 3.86
C ASN A 42 22.28 8.18 2.43
N ILE A 43 21.19 8.45 1.71
CA ILE A 43 21.22 8.89 0.31
C ILE A 43 21.98 10.20 0.05
N ASN A 44 22.36 10.95 1.09
CA ASN A 44 23.12 12.20 1.03
C ASN A 44 24.58 12.02 1.47
N GLU A 45 25.00 10.81 1.81
CA GLU A 45 26.36 10.51 2.29
C GLU A 45 27.20 9.82 1.21
N GLU A 46 28.50 9.70 1.50
CA GLU A 46 29.40 8.95 0.62
C GLU A 46 29.08 7.45 0.67
N PRO A 47 29.16 6.76 -0.47
CA PRO A 47 28.90 5.33 -0.52
C PRO A 47 30.05 4.55 0.09
N PHE A 48 29.75 3.39 0.62
CA PHE A 48 30.77 2.37 0.87
C PHE A 48 30.75 1.31 -0.24
N GLU A 49 31.96 0.90 -0.63
CA GLU A 49 32.18 -0.10 -1.67
C GLU A 49 32.01 -1.51 -1.10
N LYS A 50 31.28 -2.35 -1.80
CA LYS A 50 31.15 -3.79 -1.51
C LYS A 50 31.45 -4.60 -2.75
N GLU A 51 32.26 -5.65 -2.59
CA GLU A 51 32.43 -6.67 -3.62
C GLU A 51 31.16 -7.51 -3.79
N ALA A 52 30.86 -7.87 -5.03
CA ALA A 52 29.71 -8.69 -5.38
C ALA A 52 30.12 -9.78 -6.36
N LYS A 53 29.55 -10.97 -6.23
CA LYS A 53 29.72 -12.06 -7.19
C LYS A 53 28.88 -11.83 -8.44
N ASN A 54 27.64 -11.39 -8.24
CA ASN A 54 26.74 -11.02 -9.30
C ASN A 54 25.93 -9.78 -8.89
N ILE A 55 25.66 -8.88 -9.82
CA ILE A 55 24.77 -7.73 -9.57
C ILE A 55 23.52 -7.93 -10.40
N ASN A 56 22.42 -8.27 -9.75
CA ASN A 56 21.15 -8.52 -10.39
C ASN A 56 20.42 -7.21 -10.80
N PRO A 57 19.31 -7.26 -11.55
CA PRO A 57 18.56 -6.09 -11.96
C PRO A 57 18.01 -5.20 -10.82
N TYR A 58 17.99 -5.69 -9.58
CA TYR A 58 17.61 -4.93 -8.37
C TYR A 58 18.82 -4.32 -7.65
N LEU A 59 20.02 -4.38 -8.27
CA LEU A 59 21.29 -3.87 -7.76
C LEU A 59 21.69 -4.49 -6.40
N VAL A 60 21.46 -5.79 -6.27
CA VAL A 60 21.80 -6.62 -5.10
C VAL A 60 22.69 -7.77 -5.55
N ASP A 61 23.60 -8.23 -4.66
CA ASP A 61 24.43 -9.41 -4.91
C ASP A 61 23.60 -10.68 -4.78
N SER A 62 22.99 -11.10 -5.88
CA SER A 62 22.14 -12.28 -6.01
C SER A 62 22.09 -12.74 -7.46
N ASN A 63 21.52 -13.94 -7.70
CA ASN A 63 21.27 -14.43 -9.04
C ASN A 63 20.38 -13.48 -9.85
N ASP A 64 20.45 -13.58 -11.17
CA ASP A 64 19.58 -12.80 -12.05
C ASP A 64 18.18 -13.42 -12.10
N PHE A 65 17.18 -12.63 -11.72
CA PHE A 65 15.78 -12.97 -11.89
C PHE A 65 14.95 -11.70 -12.12
N PHE A 66 13.74 -11.88 -12.64
CA PHE A 66 12.79 -10.78 -12.87
C PHE A 66 11.47 -11.06 -12.18
N ILE A 67 10.97 -10.09 -11.45
CA ILE A 67 9.65 -10.16 -10.82
C ILE A 67 8.62 -9.70 -11.83
N GLU A 68 7.85 -10.65 -12.36
CA GLU A 68 6.82 -10.40 -13.34
C GLU A 68 5.44 -10.23 -12.70
N LYS A 69 4.50 -9.65 -13.45
CA LYS A 69 3.11 -9.51 -13.02
C LYS A 69 2.44 -10.86 -12.85
N ARG A 70 1.91 -11.12 -11.66
CA ARG A 70 1.10 -12.30 -11.35
C ARG A 70 -0.36 -11.92 -11.10
N SER A 71 -1.28 -12.72 -11.62
CA SER A 71 -2.72 -12.57 -11.37
C SER A 71 -3.18 -13.23 -10.06
N LYS A 72 -2.35 -14.12 -9.50
CA LYS A 72 -2.58 -14.82 -8.23
C LYS A 72 -1.33 -14.73 -7.35
N PRO A 73 -1.50 -14.76 -6.02
CA PRO A 73 -0.36 -14.83 -5.10
C PRO A 73 0.53 -16.05 -5.36
N LEU A 74 1.83 -15.86 -5.16
CA LEU A 74 2.85 -16.90 -5.17
C LEU A 74 2.59 -17.92 -4.05
N CYS A 75 2.23 -17.44 -2.88
CA CYS A 75 1.94 -18.21 -1.68
C CYS A 75 0.42 -18.44 -1.53
N ASN A 76 0.06 -19.43 -0.72
CA ASN A 76 -1.33 -19.70 -0.38
C ASN A 76 -1.85 -18.70 0.67
N VAL A 77 -2.14 -17.50 0.23
CA VAL A 77 -2.65 -16.38 1.05
C VAL A 77 -3.93 -15.81 0.45
N THR A 78 -4.68 -15.03 1.24
CA THR A 78 -5.92 -14.40 0.79
C THR A 78 -5.65 -13.47 -0.38
N LYS A 79 -6.46 -13.55 -1.42
CA LYS A 79 -6.33 -12.69 -2.60
C LYS A 79 -6.57 -11.22 -2.25
N MET A 80 -5.63 -10.37 -2.65
CA MET A 80 -5.80 -8.92 -2.63
C MET A 80 -6.55 -8.46 -3.88
N GLN A 81 -7.57 -7.64 -3.73
CA GLN A 81 -8.38 -7.11 -4.83
C GLN A 81 -8.50 -5.58 -4.73
N THR A 82 -8.84 -4.93 -5.84
CA THR A 82 -9.09 -3.48 -5.88
C THR A 82 -10.49 -3.17 -5.38
N GLY A 83 -10.68 -1.94 -4.88
CA GLY A 83 -11.99 -1.41 -4.50
C GLY A 83 -12.93 -1.15 -5.68
N SER A 84 -14.08 -0.58 -5.36
CA SER A 84 -15.14 -0.21 -6.32
C SER A 84 -14.77 1.05 -7.09
N ARG A 85 -15.18 1.12 -8.37
CA ARG A 85 -14.91 2.26 -9.24
C ARG A 85 -16.21 2.94 -9.63
N ALA A 86 -16.35 4.22 -9.31
CA ALA A 86 -17.55 4.98 -9.63
C ALA A 86 -17.72 5.18 -11.15
N ASN A 87 -16.68 5.59 -11.87
CA ASN A 87 -16.70 5.90 -13.32
C ASN A 87 -17.87 6.84 -13.70
N ASP A 88 -18.01 7.91 -12.94
CA ASP A 88 -19.15 8.83 -12.91
C ASP A 88 -18.75 10.30 -13.06
N GLN A 89 -17.48 10.57 -13.34
CA GLN A 89 -16.88 11.91 -13.35
C GLN A 89 -17.05 12.65 -12.01
N GLY A 90 -17.13 11.91 -10.90
CA GLY A 90 -17.27 12.47 -9.55
C GLY A 90 -18.69 12.82 -9.13
N LYS A 91 -19.71 12.53 -9.95
CA LYS A 91 -21.10 12.93 -9.70
C LYS A 91 -21.81 12.15 -8.60
N LEU A 92 -21.34 10.93 -8.29
CA LEU A 92 -21.88 10.09 -7.20
C LEU A 92 -21.09 10.22 -5.89
N LEU A 93 -20.01 11.02 -5.88
CA LEU A 93 -19.12 11.17 -4.73
C LEU A 93 -19.27 12.54 -4.10
N PHE A 94 -19.42 12.58 -2.78
CA PHE A 94 -19.75 13.78 -2.00
C PHE A 94 -18.82 13.91 -0.79
N SER A 95 -18.38 15.13 -0.50
CA SER A 95 -17.91 15.50 0.82
C SER A 95 -19.06 15.45 1.84
N GLU A 96 -18.75 15.62 3.11
CA GLU A 96 -19.79 15.67 4.15
C GLU A 96 -20.72 16.86 3.97
N ASP A 97 -20.19 18.04 3.65
CA ASP A 97 -20.97 19.26 3.43
C ASP A 97 -21.86 19.12 2.19
N GLU A 98 -21.31 18.67 1.07
CA GLU A 98 -22.08 18.42 -0.16
C GLU A 98 -23.21 17.41 0.06
N LYS A 99 -22.96 16.32 0.82
CA LYS A 99 -23.99 15.34 1.20
C LYS A 99 -25.09 16.01 2.01
N ASN A 100 -24.74 16.80 3.03
CA ASN A 100 -25.71 17.46 3.90
C ASN A 100 -26.56 18.47 3.12
N GLU A 101 -25.96 19.28 2.25
CA GLU A 101 -26.71 20.17 1.35
C GLU A 101 -27.61 19.39 0.38
N PHE A 102 -27.15 18.26 -0.13
CA PHE A 102 -27.95 17.43 -1.02
C PHE A 102 -29.17 16.83 -0.31
N ILE A 103 -29.00 16.33 0.91
CA ILE A 103 -30.09 15.78 1.74
C ILE A 103 -31.14 16.86 2.05
N GLN A 104 -30.72 18.11 2.28
CA GLN A 104 -31.69 19.21 2.49
C GLN A 104 -32.56 19.43 1.24
N LYS A 105 -32.04 19.28 0.04
CA LYS A 105 -32.75 19.42 -1.24
C LYS A 105 -33.58 18.17 -1.59
N GLU A 106 -33.07 17.00 -1.21
CA GLU A 106 -33.63 15.68 -1.56
C GLU A 106 -33.63 14.74 -0.33
N PRO A 107 -34.48 14.94 0.68
CA PRO A 107 -34.44 14.18 1.93
C PRO A 107 -34.58 12.66 1.77
N LEU A 108 -35.31 12.19 0.75
CA LEU A 108 -35.43 10.76 0.46
C LEU A 108 -34.11 10.08 0.09
N SER A 109 -33.10 10.87 -0.30
CA SER A 109 -31.79 10.36 -0.68
C SER A 109 -30.92 9.95 0.50
N GLU A 110 -31.19 10.40 1.73
CA GLU A 110 -30.37 10.21 2.92
C GLU A 110 -29.98 8.74 3.14
N LYS A 111 -30.94 7.85 3.08
CA LYS A 111 -30.73 6.40 3.29
C LYS A 111 -29.86 5.72 2.21
N TYR A 112 -29.66 6.37 1.09
CA TYR A 112 -28.84 5.89 -0.03
C TYR A 112 -27.39 6.39 0.02
N PHE A 113 -27.04 7.23 0.99
CA PHE A 113 -25.64 7.57 1.19
C PHE A 113 -24.89 6.47 1.94
N ARG A 114 -23.70 6.14 1.44
CA ARG A 114 -22.75 5.19 2.06
C ARG A 114 -21.41 5.87 2.20
N GLN A 115 -20.73 5.63 3.31
CA GLN A 115 -19.35 6.08 3.45
C GLN A 115 -18.45 5.32 2.47
N VAL A 116 -17.54 6.06 1.84
CA VAL A 116 -16.54 5.51 0.94
C VAL A 116 -15.14 5.83 1.45
N MET A 117 -14.13 5.04 1.03
CA MET A 117 -12.77 5.20 1.48
C MET A 117 -11.78 5.14 0.31
N GLY A 118 -11.08 6.25 0.10
CA GLY A 118 -9.88 6.34 -0.72
C GLY A 118 -8.64 6.54 0.15
N ALA A 119 -7.45 6.66 -0.44
CA ALA A 119 -6.22 6.85 0.34
C ALA A 119 -6.20 8.19 1.07
N LYS A 120 -6.66 9.25 0.43
CA LYS A 120 -6.71 10.58 1.05
C LYS A 120 -7.60 10.56 2.28
N GLU A 121 -8.79 9.99 2.14
CA GLU A 121 -9.77 9.88 3.21
C GLU A 121 -9.23 9.03 4.37
N PHE A 122 -8.63 7.88 4.06
CA PHE A 122 -8.08 6.96 5.05
C PHE A 122 -6.89 7.54 5.81
N ILE A 123 -5.94 8.14 5.09
CA ILE A 123 -4.70 8.63 5.70
C ILE A 123 -4.95 9.91 6.51
N ASN A 124 -5.88 10.76 6.06
CA ASN A 124 -6.15 12.06 6.71
C ASN A 124 -7.43 12.08 7.55
N SER A 125 -8.09 10.94 7.72
CA SER A 125 -9.34 10.81 8.50
C SER A 125 -10.46 11.75 8.00
N ILE A 126 -10.58 11.90 6.66
CA ILE A 126 -11.57 12.78 6.03
C ILE A 126 -12.82 11.97 5.66
N PRO A 127 -14.02 12.33 6.11
CA PRO A 127 -15.24 11.65 5.70
C PRO A 127 -15.56 11.93 4.23
N ARG A 128 -15.97 10.88 3.49
CA ARG A 128 -16.46 10.97 2.12
C ARG A 128 -17.60 9.99 1.91
N PHE A 129 -18.54 10.34 1.07
CA PHE A 129 -19.75 9.58 0.85
C PHE A 129 -20.01 9.34 -0.62
N ALA A 130 -20.73 8.27 -0.92
CA ALA A 130 -21.28 8.01 -2.25
C ALA A 130 -22.80 7.89 -2.17
N LEU A 131 -23.45 8.42 -3.19
CA LEU A 131 -24.86 8.10 -3.46
C LEU A 131 -24.89 6.69 -4.04
N TRP A 132 -25.34 5.72 -3.22
CA TRP A 132 -25.28 4.29 -3.50
C TRP A 132 -26.67 3.77 -3.83
N LEU A 133 -26.94 3.54 -5.11
CA LEU A 133 -28.26 3.25 -5.65
C LEU A 133 -28.44 1.78 -6.08
N GLU A 134 -27.56 0.86 -5.61
CA GLU A 134 -27.61 -0.56 -5.99
C GLU A 134 -28.98 -1.19 -5.65
N ASP A 135 -29.50 -0.90 -4.47
CA ASP A 135 -30.78 -1.43 -3.98
C ASP A 135 -31.89 -0.35 -3.93
N VAL A 136 -31.80 0.68 -4.79
CA VAL A 136 -32.77 1.76 -4.79
C VAL A 136 -34.17 1.27 -5.20
N ASN A 137 -35.18 1.62 -4.40
CA ASN A 137 -36.58 1.32 -4.77
C ASN A 137 -36.99 2.19 -5.97
N PRO A 138 -37.43 1.59 -7.09
CA PRO A 138 -37.80 2.32 -8.29
C PRO A 138 -38.94 3.36 -8.09
N SER A 139 -39.85 3.12 -7.15
CA SER A 139 -40.93 4.06 -6.84
C SER A 139 -40.41 5.30 -6.10
N GLU A 140 -39.41 5.14 -5.23
CA GLU A 140 -38.77 6.25 -4.53
C GLU A 140 -37.82 7.00 -5.47
N LEU A 141 -37.07 6.26 -6.32
CA LEU A 141 -36.17 6.88 -7.29
C LEU A 141 -36.92 7.89 -8.18
N ARG A 142 -38.16 7.56 -8.62
CA ARG A 142 -38.98 8.47 -9.42
C ARG A 142 -39.36 9.75 -8.69
N GLN A 143 -39.32 9.79 -7.37
CA GLN A 143 -39.64 10.95 -6.54
C GLN A 143 -38.41 11.84 -6.29
N MET A 144 -37.19 11.31 -6.48
CA MET A 144 -35.93 11.99 -6.21
C MET A 144 -35.43 12.74 -7.46
N LYS A 145 -35.91 13.97 -7.66
CA LYS A 145 -35.60 14.77 -8.87
C LYS A 145 -34.12 15.06 -9.07
N TYR A 146 -33.39 15.39 -8.00
CA TYR A 146 -31.97 15.71 -8.07
C TYR A 146 -31.13 14.45 -8.31
N VAL A 147 -31.53 13.31 -7.76
CA VAL A 147 -30.92 12.00 -8.06
C VAL A 147 -31.10 11.63 -9.53
N LEU A 148 -32.34 11.80 -10.07
CA LEU A 148 -32.61 11.56 -11.49
C LEU A 148 -31.78 12.47 -12.41
N GLN A 149 -31.56 13.73 -12.02
CA GLN A 149 -30.70 14.64 -12.77
C GLN A 149 -29.25 14.14 -12.81
N ILE A 150 -28.71 13.67 -11.70
CA ILE A 150 -27.36 13.06 -11.65
C ILE A 150 -27.28 11.85 -12.59
N ILE A 151 -28.29 10.99 -12.57
CA ILE A 151 -28.35 9.78 -13.42
C ILE A 151 -28.36 10.18 -14.91
N GLU A 152 -29.18 11.16 -15.29
CA GLU A 152 -29.22 11.68 -16.68
C GLU A 152 -27.88 12.31 -17.10
N ASP A 153 -27.21 12.99 -16.19
CA ASP A 153 -25.90 13.55 -16.46
C ASP A 153 -24.83 12.46 -16.67
N ILE A 154 -24.88 11.38 -15.87
CA ILE A 154 -23.99 10.23 -16.04
C ILE A 154 -24.29 9.50 -17.35
N LYS A 155 -25.54 9.38 -17.73
CA LYS A 155 -26.00 8.74 -18.95
C LYS A 155 -25.42 9.37 -20.22
N LYS A 156 -25.11 10.67 -20.21
CA LYS A 156 -24.49 11.38 -21.35
C LYS A 156 -23.14 10.80 -21.78
N PHE A 157 -22.41 10.14 -20.87
CA PHE A 157 -21.11 9.54 -21.14
C PHE A 157 -21.00 8.05 -20.78
N ARG A 158 -21.96 7.52 -20.04
CA ARG A 158 -22.04 6.11 -19.67
C ARG A 158 -23.49 5.63 -19.67
N ASP A 159 -23.90 4.99 -20.74
CA ASP A 159 -25.28 4.59 -20.96
C ASP A 159 -25.71 3.37 -20.12
N LYS A 160 -24.76 2.40 -19.90
CA LYS A 160 -25.05 1.20 -19.11
C LYS A 160 -25.07 1.51 -17.61
N THR A 161 -26.21 1.21 -16.96
CA THR A 161 -26.42 1.31 -15.50
C THR A 161 -25.93 2.64 -14.91
N PRO A 162 -26.40 3.82 -15.40
CA PRO A 162 -25.88 5.12 -15.00
C PRO A 162 -26.10 5.44 -13.51
N HIS A 163 -27.05 4.76 -12.86
CA HIS A 163 -27.35 4.88 -11.43
C HIS A 163 -26.41 4.07 -10.52
N LEU A 164 -25.59 3.16 -11.09
CA LEU A 164 -24.67 2.33 -10.31
C LEU A 164 -23.23 2.81 -10.46
N PHE A 165 -22.37 2.34 -9.58
CA PHE A 165 -20.92 2.41 -9.84
C PHE A 165 -20.56 1.58 -11.08
N GLY A 166 -19.57 2.04 -11.84
CA GLY A 166 -19.09 1.34 -13.05
C GLY A 166 -18.53 -0.05 -12.78
N SER A 167 -18.04 -0.28 -11.55
CA SER A 167 -17.61 -1.60 -11.07
C SER A 167 -17.78 -1.65 -9.56
N ILE A 168 -18.52 -2.64 -9.08
CA ILE A 168 -18.79 -2.88 -7.66
C ILE A 168 -17.94 -4.04 -7.19
N ARG A 169 -17.10 -3.82 -6.17
CA ARG A 169 -16.18 -4.80 -5.58
C ARG A 169 -16.12 -4.62 -4.06
N ASN A 170 -17.28 -4.74 -3.43
CA ASN A 170 -17.38 -4.56 -1.98
C ASN A 170 -16.95 -5.83 -1.24
N PRO A 171 -16.10 -5.72 -0.21
CA PRO A 171 -15.82 -6.82 0.71
C PRO A 171 -17.09 -7.30 1.42
N LYS A 172 -17.18 -8.60 1.67
CA LYS A 172 -18.32 -9.20 2.38
C LYS A 172 -18.17 -9.16 3.91
N HIS A 173 -16.94 -9.02 4.38
CA HIS A 173 -16.55 -8.95 5.79
C HIS A 173 -15.77 -7.67 6.06
N ASN A 174 -15.43 -7.42 7.32
CA ASN A 174 -14.42 -6.42 7.66
C ASN A 174 -13.11 -6.79 6.94
N TYR A 175 -12.41 -5.81 6.47
CA TYR A 175 -11.29 -5.99 5.55
C TYR A 175 -10.10 -5.11 5.91
N LEU A 176 -8.94 -5.52 5.46
CA LEU A 176 -7.73 -4.71 5.53
C LEU A 176 -7.67 -3.81 4.30
N PHE A 177 -7.50 -2.51 4.52
CA PHE A 177 -7.36 -1.50 3.47
C PHE A 177 -5.89 -1.13 3.28
N ILE A 178 -5.43 -1.13 2.03
CA ILE A 178 -4.07 -0.82 1.63
C ILE A 178 -4.10 0.32 0.61
N PRO A 179 -3.57 1.53 0.94
CA PRO A 179 -3.44 2.63 0.00
C PRO A 179 -2.55 2.24 -1.18
N GLN A 180 -2.92 2.62 -2.41
CA GLN A 180 -2.05 2.43 -3.56
C GLN A 180 -0.83 3.35 -3.50
N MET A 181 -1.02 4.58 -3.03
CA MET A 181 0.06 5.57 -2.93
C MET A 181 0.49 5.77 -1.48
N SER A 182 1.79 5.77 -1.24
CA SER A 182 2.35 6.14 0.06
C SER A 182 3.68 6.87 -0.14
N SER A 183 3.92 7.90 0.68
CA SER A 183 5.19 8.62 0.64
C SER A 183 6.37 7.71 0.94
N GLN A 184 7.44 7.82 0.15
CA GLN A 184 8.70 7.11 0.39
C GLN A 184 9.36 7.49 1.72
N ARG A 185 9.00 8.64 2.30
CA ARG A 185 9.53 9.10 3.60
C ARG A 185 9.01 8.29 4.78
N ARG A 186 7.89 7.58 4.60
CA ARG A 186 7.29 6.76 5.66
C ARG A 186 8.03 5.45 5.82
N GLU A 187 8.43 5.16 7.05
CA GLU A 187 9.08 3.90 7.39
C GLU A 187 8.14 2.68 7.20
N TYR A 188 6.82 2.91 7.34
CA TYR A 188 5.77 1.91 7.12
C TYR A 188 4.62 2.51 6.32
N ILE A 189 4.06 1.76 5.38
CA ILE A 189 2.82 2.15 4.70
C ILE A 189 1.67 2.09 5.70
N PRO A 190 0.92 3.18 5.92
CA PRO A 190 -0.27 3.15 6.76
C PRO A 190 -1.33 2.24 6.13
N ILE A 191 -1.58 1.09 6.74
CA ILE A 191 -2.67 0.17 6.41
C ILE A 191 -3.56 -0.01 7.64
N GLY A 192 -4.78 -0.47 7.47
CA GLY A 192 -5.67 -0.66 8.62
C GLY A 192 -6.97 -1.35 8.27
N PHE A 193 -7.66 -1.81 9.32
CA PHE A 193 -8.95 -2.46 9.17
C PHE A 193 -10.07 -1.45 8.99
N LEU A 194 -11.00 -1.79 8.11
CA LEU A 194 -12.25 -1.06 7.89
C LEU A 194 -13.45 -1.99 8.01
N ASN A 195 -14.58 -1.41 8.41
CA ASN A 195 -15.84 -2.11 8.49
C ASN A 195 -16.40 -2.36 7.08
N LYS A 196 -17.05 -3.51 6.87
CA LYS A 196 -17.67 -3.90 5.60
C LYS A 196 -18.71 -2.91 5.07
N SER A 197 -19.27 -2.05 5.93
CA SER A 197 -20.21 -0.99 5.54
C SER A 197 -19.54 0.17 4.80
N ILE A 198 -18.22 0.31 4.90
CA ILE A 198 -17.43 1.34 4.21
C ILE A 198 -17.00 0.79 2.86
N ILE A 199 -17.31 1.50 1.78
CA ILE A 199 -17.01 1.07 0.42
C ILE A 199 -15.59 1.50 0.04
N PRO A 200 -14.66 0.57 -0.22
CA PRO A 200 -13.32 0.92 -0.68
C PRO A 200 -13.36 1.40 -2.13
N LEU A 201 -12.66 2.49 -2.43
CA LEU A 201 -12.56 3.01 -3.79
C LEU A 201 -11.33 2.46 -4.53
N ASP A 202 -11.48 2.15 -5.82
CA ASP A 202 -10.37 1.95 -6.76
C ASP A 202 -9.58 3.27 -6.89
N PRO A 203 -8.23 3.27 -6.96
CA PRO A 203 -7.34 2.12 -7.23
C PRO A 203 -6.75 1.45 -5.98
N HIS A 204 -7.31 1.66 -4.80
CA HIS A 204 -6.78 1.10 -3.55
C HIS A 204 -7.10 -0.40 -3.41
N PHE A 205 -6.39 -1.07 -2.51
CA PHE A 205 -6.48 -2.52 -2.37
C PHE A 205 -7.15 -2.92 -1.07
N VAL A 206 -7.76 -4.10 -1.08
CA VAL A 206 -8.41 -4.70 0.08
C VAL A 206 -8.11 -6.20 0.16
N ILE A 207 -8.02 -6.69 1.40
CA ILE A 207 -7.99 -8.11 1.73
C ILE A 207 -9.22 -8.38 2.58
N ASP A 208 -10.22 -9.05 2.00
CA ASP A 208 -11.46 -9.41 2.68
C ASP A 208 -11.17 -10.43 3.78
N LYS A 209 -11.77 -10.27 4.96
CA LYS A 209 -11.60 -11.17 6.11
C LYS A 209 -10.14 -11.33 6.57
N ALA A 210 -9.29 -10.32 6.36
CA ALA A 210 -7.90 -10.33 6.82
C ALA A 210 -7.81 -10.47 8.35
N THR A 211 -6.77 -11.16 8.80
CA THR A 211 -6.48 -11.40 10.21
C THR A 211 -5.45 -10.38 10.76
N LEU A 212 -5.25 -10.38 12.08
CA LEU A 212 -4.16 -9.62 12.70
C LEU A 212 -2.78 -10.09 12.23
N TYR A 213 -2.66 -11.37 11.88
CA TYR A 213 -1.45 -11.91 11.29
C TYR A 213 -1.17 -11.29 9.92
N ASP A 214 -2.17 -11.22 9.04
CA ASP A 214 -2.04 -10.58 7.72
C ASP A 214 -1.63 -9.11 7.86
N PHE A 215 -2.28 -8.38 8.76
CA PHE A 215 -1.90 -7.00 9.08
C PHE A 215 -0.47 -6.90 9.59
N GLY A 216 -0.07 -7.79 10.51
CA GLY A 216 1.27 -7.81 11.08
C GLY A 216 2.35 -8.03 10.02
N ILE A 217 2.17 -9.02 9.13
CA ILE A 217 3.11 -9.29 8.04
C ILE A 217 3.20 -8.08 7.10
N LEU A 218 2.06 -7.54 6.64
CA LEU A 218 2.03 -6.48 5.61
C LEU A 218 2.45 -5.09 6.14
N THR A 219 2.45 -4.88 7.46
CA THR A 219 2.94 -3.64 8.07
C THR A 219 4.33 -3.78 8.69
N SER A 220 5.03 -4.89 8.46
CA SER A 220 6.36 -5.17 8.99
C SER A 220 7.48 -4.62 8.11
N LYS A 221 8.67 -4.55 8.70
CA LYS A 221 9.90 -4.16 8.00
C LYS A 221 10.26 -5.12 6.86
N PHE A 222 9.99 -6.43 7.01
CA PHE A 222 10.18 -7.39 5.93
C PHE A 222 9.38 -7.03 4.68
N HIS A 223 8.11 -6.69 4.85
CA HIS A 223 7.28 -6.28 3.72
C HIS A 223 7.70 -4.92 3.17
N MET A 224 8.07 -3.97 4.02
CA MET A 224 8.56 -2.66 3.58
C MET A 224 9.84 -2.76 2.77
N VAL A 225 10.77 -3.61 3.16
CA VAL A 225 12.00 -3.87 2.39
C VAL A 225 11.67 -4.45 1.01
N TRP A 226 10.75 -5.41 0.92
CA TRP A 226 10.25 -5.91 -0.36
C TRP A 226 9.61 -4.80 -1.20
N VAL A 227 8.75 -3.98 -0.60
CA VAL A 227 8.13 -2.83 -1.27
C VAL A 227 9.20 -1.89 -1.82
N ASP A 228 10.25 -1.61 -1.06
CA ASP A 228 11.29 -0.67 -1.45
C ASP A 228 12.02 -1.07 -2.74
N TYR A 229 12.30 -2.36 -2.90
CA TYR A 229 13.01 -2.90 -4.06
C TYR A 229 12.10 -3.24 -5.25
N VAL A 230 10.87 -3.66 -5.01
CA VAL A 230 10.00 -4.27 -6.03
C VAL A 230 8.87 -3.36 -6.49
N CYS A 231 8.46 -2.43 -5.63
CA CYS A 231 7.32 -1.56 -5.90
C CYS A 231 7.63 -0.52 -6.98
N GLY A 232 6.69 -0.33 -7.90
CA GLY A 232 6.75 0.80 -8.81
C GLY A 232 6.66 2.15 -8.07
N ARG A 233 7.20 3.19 -8.69
CA ARG A 233 7.22 4.55 -8.12
C ARG A 233 6.42 5.51 -9.00
N LEU A 234 5.82 6.51 -8.38
CA LEU A 234 5.32 7.71 -9.04
C LEU A 234 6.06 8.91 -8.48
N LYS A 235 6.95 9.51 -9.28
CA LYS A 235 8.04 10.35 -8.78
C LYS A 235 8.87 9.53 -7.80
N SER A 236 8.94 9.93 -6.52
CA SER A 236 9.65 9.18 -5.49
C SER A 236 8.72 8.28 -4.64
N ASP A 237 7.41 8.52 -4.64
CA ASP A 237 6.45 7.83 -3.79
C ASP A 237 6.16 6.41 -4.27
N TYR A 238 5.91 5.50 -3.33
CA TYR A 238 5.52 4.12 -3.62
C TYR A 238 4.17 4.08 -4.34
N ARG A 239 4.11 3.38 -5.47
CA ARG A 239 2.88 3.03 -6.16
C ARG A 239 2.64 1.53 -6.03
N TYR A 240 2.05 1.15 -4.92
CA TYR A 240 1.78 -0.25 -4.58
C TYR A 240 0.96 -0.96 -5.65
N SER A 241 1.28 -2.21 -5.91
CA SER A 241 0.59 -3.04 -6.89
C SER A 241 0.35 -4.44 -6.33
N ASN A 242 -0.89 -4.92 -6.40
CA ASN A 242 -1.19 -6.30 -6.02
C ASN A 242 -0.47 -7.31 -6.94
N SER A 243 -0.37 -7.03 -8.23
CA SER A 243 0.19 -7.96 -9.22
C SER A 243 1.72 -8.07 -9.19
N ILE A 244 2.42 -7.02 -8.74
CA ILE A 244 3.89 -7.01 -8.64
C ILE A 244 4.33 -7.20 -7.19
N VAL A 245 3.77 -6.43 -6.25
CA VAL A 245 4.25 -6.43 -4.87
C VAL A 245 3.63 -7.60 -4.09
N TYR A 246 2.32 -7.59 -3.91
CA TYR A 246 1.64 -8.57 -3.05
C TYR A 246 1.69 -10.00 -3.59
N ASN A 247 1.36 -10.17 -4.86
CA ASN A 247 1.28 -11.50 -5.47
C ASN A 247 2.64 -12.19 -5.64
N ASN A 248 3.72 -11.43 -5.59
CA ASN A 248 5.08 -11.97 -5.64
C ASN A 248 5.77 -12.02 -4.28
N TYR A 249 5.13 -11.48 -3.22
CA TYR A 249 5.75 -11.46 -1.90
C TYR A 249 5.89 -12.89 -1.35
N PRO A 250 7.11 -13.32 -1.02
CA PRO A 250 7.34 -14.64 -0.45
C PRO A 250 7.01 -14.63 1.05
N PHE A 251 5.76 -14.94 1.38
CA PHE A 251 5.32 -15.04 2.77
C PHE A 251 6.09 -16.11 3.54
N PRO A 252 6.21 -15.98 4.88
CA PRO A 252 6.96 -16.95 5.67
C PRO A 252 6.31 -18.34 5.59
N LYS A 253 7.17 -19.37 5.43
CA LYS A 253 6.78 -20.77 5.33
C LYS A 253 6.79 -21.44 6.73
N ASN A 254 5.93 -22.42 6.94
CA ASN A 254 5.96 -23.30 8.14
C ASN A 254 5.91 -22.53 9.48
N VAL A 255 5.15 -21.45 9.55
CA VAL A 255 4.99 -20.65 10.77
C VAL A 255 4.23 -21.44 11.83
N SER A 256 4.82 -21.61 13.01
CA SER A 256 4.18 -22.26 14.15
C SER A 256 3.07 -21.37 14.74
N GLU A 257 2.09 -21.99 15.39
CA GLU A 257 1.02 -21.25 16.09
C GLU A 257 1.56 -20.27 17.14
N LYS A 258 2.69 -20.59 17.77
CA LYS A 258 3.36 -19.69 18.72
C LYS A 258 3.89 -18.42 18.02
N GLN A 259 4.53 -18.56 16.86
CA GLN A 259 5.03 -17.43 16.09
C GLN A 259 3.87 -16.58 15.55
N LYS A 260 2.82 -17.23 15.04
CA LYS A 260 1.64 -16.55 14.56
C LYS A 260 0.99 -15.70 15.66
N LYS A 261 0.74 -16.28 16.84
CA LYS A 261 0.22 -15.54 18.00
C LYS A 261 1.11 -14.38 18.42
N ALA A 262 2.44 -14.56 18.41
CA ALA A 262 3.36 -13.47 18.73
C ALA A 262 3.22 -12.29 17.74
N VAL A 263 3.07 -12.56 16.43
CA VAL A 263 2.81 -11.53 15.44
C VAL A 263 1.45 -10.86 15.69
N GLU A 264 0.40 -11.63 15.93
CA GLU A 264 -0.94 -11.11 16.20
C GLU A 264 -0.99 -10.20 17.45
N GLU A 265 -0.32 -10.59 18.54
CA GLU A 265 -0.21 -9.78 19.77
C GLU A 265 0.51 -8.45 19.51
N LYS A 266 1.63 -8.47 18.79
CA LYS A 266 2.37 -7.24 18.45
C LYS A 266 1.62 -6.39 17.44
N ALA A 267 0.94 -6.97 16.47
CA ALA A 267 0.06 -6.30 15.54
C ALA A 267 -1.10 -5.59 16.27
N GLN A 268 -1.74 -6.27 17.21
CA GLN A 268 -2.78 -5.66 18.05
C GLN A 268 -2.24 -4.50 18.89
N ASN A 269 -1.01 -4.62 19.41
CA ASN A 269 -0.37 -3.52 20.15
C ASN A 269 -0.15 -2.27 19.29
N VAL A 270 0.26 -2.43 18.03
CA VAL A 270 0.35 -1.30 17.07
C VAL A 270 -1.00 -0.61 16.92
N LEU A 271 -2.08 -1.37 16.74
CA LEU A 271 -3.43 -0.81 16.61
C LEU A 271 -3.90 -0.12 17.91
N ASN A 272 -3.63 -0.73 19.07
CA ASN A 272 -3.97 -0.14 20.37
C ASN A 272 -3.25 1.18 20.62
N ILE A 273 -1.97 1.29 20.23
CA ILE A 273 -1.23 2.54 20.35
C ILE A 273 -1.78 3.58 19.38
N ARG A 274 -2.09 3.23 18.14
CA ARG A 274 -2.75 4.16 17.20
C ARG A 274 -4.04 4.74 17.77
N SER A 275 -4.86 3.92 18.42
CA SER A 275 -6.14 4.36 19.00
C SER A 275 -6.00 5.34 20.17
N GLN A 276 -4.82 5.45 20.78
CA GLN A 276 -4.54 6.46 21.83
C GLN A 276 -4.38 7.88 21.26
N PHE A 277 -4.21 8.02 19.96
CA PHE A 277 -4.04 9.28 19.24
C PHE A 277 -5.26 9.57 18.35
N SER A 278 -6.46 9.58 18.94
CA SER A 278 -7.73 9.77 18.22
C SER A 278 -7.79 11.07 17.40
N ASP A 279 -7.08 12.10 17.86
CA ASP A 279 -7.07 13.44 17.25
C ASP A 279 -6.00 13.59 16.16
N CYS A 280 -5.18 12.57 15.95
CA CYS A 280 -4.15 12.53 14.92
C CYS A 280 -4.58 11.69 13.73
N SER A 281 -4.29 12.17 12.53
CA SER A 281 -4.47 11.38 11.32
C SER A 281 -3.36 10.32 11.18
N LEU A 282 -3.57 9.31 10.32
CA LEU A 282 -2.48 8.39 9.97
C LEU A 282 -1.34 9.11 9.22
N ALA A 283 -1.63 10.25 8.56
CA ALA A 283 -0.61 11.08 7.97
C ALA A 283 0.37 11.59 9.03
N ASP A 284 -0.15 12.09 10.14
CA ASP A 284 0.65 12.61 11.26
C ASP A 284 1.39 11.49 12.00
N LEU A 285 0.69 10.38 12.29
CA LEU A 285 1.26 9.24 13.02
C LEU A 285 2.40 8.53 12.29
N TYR A 286 2.42 8.61 10.95
CA TYR A 286 3.43 7.96 10.11
C TYR A 286 4.35 8.93 9.38
N ASP A 287 4.31 10.22 9.69
CA ASP A 287 5.35 11.15 9.23
C ASP A 287 6.63 10.92 10.06
N PRO A 288 7.80 10.81 9.41
CA PRO A 288 9.08 10.57 10.11
C PRO A 288 9.43 11.59 11.19
N LEU A 289 8.91 12.81 11.08
CA LEU A 289 9.20 13.88 12.03
C LEU A 289 8.26 13.90 13.24
N SER A 290 7.04 13.35 13.09
CA SER A 290 6.00 13.40 14.12
C SER A 290 5.56 12.04 14.66
N MET A 291 6.08 10.93 14.10
CA MET A 291 5.75 9.60 14.56
C MET A 291 6.02 9.41 16.06
N PRO A 292 5.00 9.07 16.87
CA PRO A 292 5.18 8.90 18.31
C PRO A 292 6.20 7.79 18.65
N PRO A 293 7.12 8.02 19.60
CA PRO A 293 8.15 7.05 19.96
C PRO A 293 7.59 5.67 20.39
N ASN A 294 6.44 5.65 21.09
CA ASN A 294 5.76 4.42 21.49
C ASN A 294 5.20 3.66 20.30
N LEU A 295 4.68 4.35 19.26
CA LEU A 295 4.23 3.72 18.02
C LEU A 295 5.42 3.14 17.24
N LYS A 296 6.51 3.88 17.12
CA LYS A 296 7.75 3.39 16.50
C LYS A 296 8.28 2.15 17.21
N LYS A 297 8.32 2.15 18.55
CA LYS A 297 8.72 1.00 19.34
C LYS A 297 7.82 -0.22 19.12
N ALA A 298 6.49 0.00 19.03
CA ALA A 298 5.55 -1.10 18.77
C ALA A 298 5.78 -1.75 17.40
N HIS A 299 6.07 -0.95 16.37
CA HIS A 299 6.47 -1.47 15.06
C HIS A 299 7.77 -2.27 15.13
N GLN A 300 8.79 -1.78 15.81
CA GLN A 300 10.06 -2.50 15.99
C GLN A 300 9.89 -3.85 16.74
N GLU A 301 8.95 -3.92 17.68
CA GLU A 301 8.61 -5.18 18.35
C GLU A 301 7.86 -6.14 17.41
N LEU A 302 6.97 -5.62 16.58
CA LEU A 302 6.30 -6.39 15.54
C LEU A 302 7.30 -6.91 14.51
N ASP A 303 8.25 -6.08 14.08
CA ASP A 303 9.30 -6.47 13.12
C ASP A 303 10.10 -7.67 13.63
N LYS A 304 10.50 -7.66 14.92
CA LYS A 304 11.19 -8.80 15.53
C LYS A 304 10.34 -10.07 15.55
N ALA A 305 9.03 -9.94 15.79
CA ALA A 305 8.12 -11.08 15.76
C ALA A 305 7.97 -11.65 14.34
N VAL A 306 7.93 -10.79 13.32
CA VAL A 306 7.88 -11.19 11.92
C VAL A 306 9.22 -11.76 11.45
N ASP A 307 10.35 -11.15 11.81
CA ASP A 307 11.70 -11.69 11.53
C ASP A 307 11.79 -13.16 12.00
N ASN A 308 11.27 -13.48 13.19
CA ASN A 308 11.25 -14.85 13.73
C ASN A 308 10.39 -15.82 12.90
N CYS A 309 9.42 -15.33 12.11
CA CYS A 309 8.63 -16.19 11.21
C CYS A 309 9.44 -16.61 9.96
N TYR A 310 10.46 -15.86 9.60
CA TYR A 310 11.35 -16.19 8.48
C TYR A 310 12.56 -17.05 8.87
N GLY A 311 12.74 -17.34 10.14
CA GLY A 311 13.77 -18.23 10.65
C GLY A 311 14.37 -17.77 11.97
N SER A 312 15.32 -18.54 12.50
CA SER A 312 16.03 -18.21 13.74
C SER A 312 17.20 -17.23 13.54
N LYS A 313 17.48 -16.83 12.30
CA LYS A 313 18.55 -15.88 11.98
C LYS A 313 18.12 -14.47 12.39
N LEU A 314 18.97 -13.79 13.15
CA LEU A 314 18.78 -12.37 13.41
C LEU A 314 19.22 -11.57 12.16
N PHE A 315 18.29 -10.85 11.57
CA PHE A 315 18.58 -9.94 10.46
C PHE A 315 19.11 -8.61 11.02
N LYS A 316 20.34 -8.27 10.65
CA LYS A 316 21.02 -7.09 11.17
C LYS A 316 20.51 -5.79 10.54
N ASN A 317 20.14 -5.88 9.27
CA ASN A 317 19.72 -4.74 8.44
C ASN A 317 18.75 -5.15 7.34
N ASP A 318 18.25 -4.15 6.61
CA ASP A 318 17.28 -4.33 5.53
C ASP A 318 17.85 -5.10 4.35
N LYS A 319 19.15 -5.00 4.14
CA LYS A 319 19.83 -5.72 3.08
C LYS A 319 19.82 -7.24 3.31
N GLU A 320 20.14 -7.69 4.52
CA GLU A 320 20.04 -9.12 4.86
C GLU A 320 18.61 -9.64 4.66
N ARG A 321 17.59 -8.78 4.92
CA ARG A 321 16.19 -9.14 4.69
C ARG A 321 15.89 -9.27 3.19
N ILE A 322 16.32 -8.34 2.34
CA ILE A 322 16.03 -8.44 0.90
C ILE A 322 16.80 -9.58 0.23
N GLU A 323 18.06 -9.80 0.58
CA GLU A 323 18.84 -10.94 0.10
C GLU A 323 18.15 -12.26 0.46
N PHE A 324 17.64 -12.36 1.69
CA PHE A 324 16.88 -13.53 2.13
C PHE A 324 15.56 -13.68 1.36
N LEU A 325 14.79 -12.59 1.18
CA LEU A 325 13.52 -12.61 0.44
C LEU A 325 13.74 -12.99 -1.02
N PHE A 326 14.81 -12.53 -1.65
CA PHE A 326 15.14 -12.90 -3.02
C PHE A 326 15.50 -14.38 -3.13
N GLY A 327 16.30 -14.91 -2.21
CA GLY A 327 16.57 -16.34 -2.15
C GLY A 327 15.31 -17.17 -1.94
N LEU A 328 14.41 -16.72 -1.06
CA LEU A 328 13.12 -17.39 -0.82
C LEU A 328 12.19 -17.30 -2.05
N TYR A 329 12.23 -16.20 -2.80
CA TYR A 329 11.47 -16.04 -4.04
C TYR A 329 11.93 -16.99 -5.13
N GLU A 330 13.23 -17.24 -5.26
CA GLU A 330 13.82 -18.17 -6.24
C GLU A 330 13.44 -19.64 -5.97
N GLU A 331 13.04 -19.99 -4.74
CA GLU A 331 12.57 -21.33 -4.39
C GLU A 331 11.16 -21.66 -4.94
N TYR A 332 10.42 -20.66 -5.47
CA TYR A 332 9.09 -20.81 -6.03
C TYR A 332 9.10 -20.89 -7.55
#